data_ed869087c4a901a83478e72b27f7993d
#
_entry.id   ed869087c4a901a83478e72b27f7993d
#
_cell.length_a   1.000
_cell.length_b   1.000
_cell.length_c   1.000
_cell.angle_alpha   90.00
_cell.angle_beta   90.00
_cell.angle_gamma   90.00
#
_symmetry.space_group_name_H-M   'P 1'
#
loop_
_entity.id
_entity.type
_entity.pdbx_description
1 polymer ?
#
loop_
_entity_poly.entity_id
_entity_poly.type
_entity_poly.pdbx_seq_one_letter_code
_entity_poly.pdbx_strand_id
1 'polypeptide(L)'
;MIFDYIIIGGGIVGISTAWQLKQRFPEKDILLLEKESIYSMHQTGHNSGVIHAGVYYAPGSLKAKFCKTGVASTMAFCDQNDVPYDRCGKLLVATNELEMERMHVLFERCQQNEIDVELLGAKQLKSREPNIVGLGGIFVKESAIVDFQQVSVKMVDRFVEMGGDARLNHK
;
A
#
# COMPACT_ATOMS: atom_id res chain seq x y z
N MET A 1 8.17 -1.11 34.61
CA MET A 1 8.05 0.04 33.69
C MET A 1 6.58 0.15 33.29
N ILE A 2 6.00 1.33 33.31
CA ILE A 2 4.61 1.58 32.93
C ILE A 2 4.66 2.25 31.56
N PHE A 3 3.92 1.74 30.58
CA PHE A 3 3.82 2.32 29.24
C PHE A 3 2.52 3.12 29.10
N ASP A 4 2.57 4.24 28.39
CA ASP A 4 1.39 5.04 28.06
C ASP A 4 0.51 4.33 26.99
N TYR A 5 1.16 3.66 26.02
CA TYR A 5 0.50 2.90 24.95
C TYR A 5 1.17 1.55 24.75
N ILE A 6 0.35 0.52 24.54
CA ILE A 6 0.82 -0.82 24.18
C ILE A 6 0.11 -1.20 22.87
N ILE A 7 0.88 -1.48 21.82
CA ILE A 7 0.41 -1.95 20.55
C ILE A 7 0.71 -3.45 20.42
N ILE A 8 -0.30 -4.25 20.13
CA ILE A 8 -0.19 -5.71 19.99
C ILE A 8 -0.30 -6.08 18.51
N GLY A 9 0.76 -6.68 18.00
CA GLY A 9 0.90 -7.17 16.64
C GLY A 9 1.92 -6.37 15.81
N GLY A 10 2.96 -7.06 15.37
CA GLY A 10 4.08 -6.54 14.56
C GLY A 10 3.87 -6.68 13.05
N GLY A 11 2.63 -6.60 12.57
CA GLY A 11 2.31 -6.37 11.16
C GLY A 11 2.28 -4.88 10.82
N ILE A 12 2.16 -4.54 9.52
CA ILE A 12 2.24 -3.15 9.03
C ILE A 12 1.28 -2.19 9.76
N VAL A 13 0.09 -2.64 10.15
CA VAL A 13 -0.90 -1.80 10.84
C VAL A 13 -0.42 -1.45 12.25
N GLY A 14 0.03 -2.45 13.04
CA GLY A 14 0.54 -2.19 14.39
C GLY A 14 1.82 -1.36 14.38
N ILE A 15 2.76 -1.72 13.51
CA ILE A 15 4.04 -1.01 13.36
C ILE A 15 3.81 0.46 12.97
N SER A 16 3.01 0.71 11.93
CA SER A 16 2.72 2.09 11.49
C SER A 16 1.98 2.89 12.57
N THR A 17 1.11 2.24 13.34
CA THR A 17 0.42 2.87 14.47
C THR A 17 1.41 3.27 15.56
N ALA A 18 2.31 2.35 15.96
CA ALA A 18 3.34 2.63 16.97
C ALA A 18 4.26 3.79 16.54
N TRP A 19 4.76 3.73 15.31
CA TRP A 19 5.63 4.75 14.75
C TRP A 19 4.93 6.12 14.69
N GLN A 20 3.70 6.19 14.17
CA GLN A 20 2.95 7.43 14.06
C GLN A 20 2.55 8.01 15.43
N LEU A 21 2.21 7.16 16.39
CA LEU A 21 1.97 7.61 17.77
C LEU A 21 3.23 8.21 18.39
N LYS A 22 4.39 7.59 18.17
CA LYS A 22 5.67 8.10 18.69
C LYS A 22 6.07 9.42 18.04
N GLN A 23 5.80 9.59 16.72
CA GLN A 23 5.98 10.88 16.07
C GLN A 23 5.09 11.98 16.66
N ARG A 24 3.83 11.65 16.95
CA ARG A 24 2.84 12.60 17.44
C ARG A 24 3.01 12.94 18.92
N PHE A 25 3.51 11.98 19.70
CA PHE A 25 3.69 12.06 21.14
C PHE A 25 5.09 11.56 21.52
N PRO A 26 6.14 12.35 21.21
CA PRO A 26 7.53 11.92 21.40
C PRO A 26 7.91 11.67 22.87
N GLU A 27 7.20 12.31 23.81
CA GLU A 27 7.41 12.15 25.25
C GLU A 27 6.77 10.88 25.84
N LYS A 28 5.92 10.19 25.09
CA LYS A 28 5.18 9.02 25.57
C LYS A 28 5.99 7.73 25.49
N ASP A 29 5.84 6.88 26.51
CA ASP A 29 6.41 5.54 26.52
C ASP A 29 5.49 4.59 25.75
N ILE A 30 5.96 4.11 24.59
CA ILE A 30 5.18 3.28 23.66
C ILE A 30 5.86 1.92 23.49
N LEU A 31 5.08 0.85 23.70
CA LEU A 31 5.52 -0.54 23.54
C LEU A 31 4.82 -1.18 22.35
N LEU A 32 5.58 -1.79 21.45
CA LEU A 32 5.11 -2.66 20.38
C LEU A 32 5.47 -4.11 20.69
N LEU A 33 4.48 -4.99 20.76
CA LEU A 33 4.65 -6.43 21.02
C LEU A 33 4.32 -7.25 19.78
N GLU A 34 5.19 -8.21 19.46
CA GLU A 34 4.94 -9.24 18.44
C GLU A 34 5.21 -10.62 19.01
N LYS A 35 4.31 -11.56 18.74
CA LYS A 35 4.41 -12.95 19.23
C LYS A 35 5.47 -13.77 18.50
N GLU A 36 5.73 -13.43 17.24
CA GLU A 36 6.67 -14.15 16.39
C GLU A 36 8.11 -13.69 16.62
N SER A 37 9.07 -14.42 16.06
CA SER A 37 10.50 -14.11 16.15
C SER A 37 10.97 -13.04 15.16
N ILE A 38 10.10 -12.61 14.24
CA ILE A 38 10.34 -11.53 13.28
C ILE A 38 9.06 -10.71 13.07
N TYR A 39 9.21 -9.46 12.69
CA TYR A 39 8.09 -8.61 12.28
C TYR A 39 7.53 -9.04 10.92
N SER A 40 6.24 -8.76 10.69
CA SER A 40 5.59 -8.96 9.39
C SER A 40 5.56 -10.40 8.89
N MET A 41 5.64 -11.38 9.78
CA MET A 41 5.67 -12.81 9.44
C MET A 41 4.37 -13.32 8.79
N HIS A 42 3.26 -12.63 8.98
CA HIS A 42 1.93 -13.01 8.48
C HIS A 42 1.56 -12.24 7.20
N GLN A 43 0.37 -11.60 7.17
CA GLN A 43 -0.20 -10.97 5.97
C GLN A 43 0.70 -9.87 5.34
N THR A 44 1.45 -9.14 6.16
CA THR A 44 2.35 -8.10 5.67
C THR A 44 3.52 -8.66 4.87
N GLY A 45 4.04 -9.83 5.23
CA GLY A 45 5.10 -10.53 4.48
C GLY A 45 4.57 -11.45 3.37
N HIS A 46 3.24 -11.67 3.29
CA HIS A 46 2.60 -12.60 2.36
C HIS A 46 1.43 -11.93 1.63
N ASN A 47 1.74 -10.97 0.76
CA ASN A 47 0.78 -10.21 -0.02
C ASN A 47 1.29 -9.99 -1.46
N SER A 48 0.54 -9.28 -2.28
CA SER A 48 0.89 -9.01 -3.69
C SER A 48 1.99 -7.96 -3.88
N GLY A 49 2.44 -7.30 -2.83
CA GLY A 49 3.42 -6.21 -2.91
C GLY A 49 2.92 -4.93 -3.60
N VAL A 50 1.64 -4.83 -3.91
CA VAL A 50 1.11 -3.71 -4.71
C VAL A 50 0.73 -2.53 -3.83
N ILE A 51 1.29 -1.36 -4.15
CA ILE A 51 0.78 -0.06 -3.68
C ILE A 51 -0.41 0.29 -4.57
N HIS A 52 -1.63 0.05 -4.07
CA HIS A 52 -2.85 0.19 -4.84
C HIS A 52 -3.33 1.64 -4.91
N ALA A 53 -3.68 2.11 -6.12
CA ALA A 53 -4.25 3.43 -6.35
C ALA A 53 -5.74 3.57 -5.93
N GLY A 54 -6.43 2.47 -5.61
CA GLY A 54 -7.82 2.51 -5.11
C GLY A 54 -8.91 2.56 -6.18
N VAL A 55 -8.65 2.05 -7.37
CA VAL A 55 -9.53 2.11 -8.56
C VAL A 55 -10.96 1.60 -8.33
N TYR A 56 -11.16 0.66 -7.41
CA TYR A 56 -12.45 0.04 -7.14
C TYR A 56 -13.30 0.76 -6.10
N TYR A 57 -12.75 1.73 -5.38
CA TYR A 57 -13.46 2.38 -4.29
C TYR A 57 -14.46 3.42 -4.79
N ALA A 58 -15.61 3.47 -4.11
CA ALA A 58 -16.64 4.45 -4.42
C ALA A 58 -16.10 5.88 -4.21
N PRO A 59 -16.33 6.80 -5.16
CA PRO A 59 -15.95 8.19 -5.02
C PRO A 59 -16.50 8.81 -3.72
N GLY A 60 -15.68 9.65 -3.06
CA GLY A 60 -16.02 10.28 -1.79
C GLY A 60 -15.97 9.38 -0.56
N SER A 61 -15.74 8.06 -0.71
CA SER A 61 -15.61 7.15 0.42
C SER A 61 -14.28 7.36 1.19
N LEU A 62 -14.29 7.03 2.49
CA LEU A 62 -13.07 7.03 3.30
C LEU A 62 -12.00 6.09 2.72
N LYS A 63 -12.41 4.96 2.13
CA LYS A 63 -11.48 4.04 1.48
C LYS A 63 -10.76 4.68 0.29
N ALA A 64 -11.48 5.42 -0.57
CA ALA A 64 -10.88 6.14 -1.69
C ALA A 64 -9.90 7.20 -1.18
N LYS A 65 -10.31 8.01 -0.20
CA LYS A 65 -9.48 9.06 0.41
C LYS A 65 -8.21 8.51 1.04
N PHE A 66 -8.33 7.49 1.89
CA PHE A 66 -7.18 6.91 2.57
C PHE A 66 -6.24 6.17 1.61
N CYS A 67 -6.78 5.52 0.57
CA CYS A 67 -5.96 4.86 -0.42
C CYS A 67 -5.12 5.88 -1.20
N LYS A 68 -5.74 6.96 -1.70
CA LYS A 68 -5.04 8.05 -2.41
C LYS A 68 -3.92 8.68 -1.56
N THR A 69 -4.23 9.02 -0.30
CA THR A 69 -3.22 9.55 0.62
C THR A 69 -2.14 8.52 0.92
N GLY A 70 -2.53 7.24 1.08
CA GLY A 70 -1.64 6.13 1.39
C GLY A 70 -0.61 5.85 0.30
N VAL A 71 -0.98 5.95 -0.98
CA VAL A 71 -0.02 5.83 -2.11
C VAL A 71 1.11 6.84 -1.96
N ALA A 72 0.76 8.11 -1.86
CA ALA A 72 1.76 9.19 -1.74
C ALA A 72 2.62 9.04 -0.48
N SER A 73 2.00 8.73 0.67
CA SER A 73 2.70 8.57 1.95
C SER A 73 3.63 7.36 1.94
N THR A 74 3.22 6.23 1.33
CA THR A 74 4.05 5.02 1.25
C THR A 74 5.27 5.27 0.38
N MET A 75 5.09 5.87 -0.81
CA MET A 75 6.21 6.19 -1.69
C MET A 75 7.17 7.20 -1.05
N ALA A 76 6.65 8.26 -0.43
CA ALA A 76 7.48 9.23 0.28
C ALA A 76 8.27 8.59 1.44
N PHE A 77 7.65 7.65 2.18
CA PHE A 77 8.35 6.90 3.21
C PHE A 77 9.47 6.04 2.61
N CYS A 78 9.22 5.37 1.49
CA CYS A 78 10.22 4.56 0.79
C CYS A 78 11.41 5.41 0.33
N ASP A 79 11.13 6.57 -0.30
CA ASP A 79 12.16 7.51 -0.75
C ASP A 79 13.02 8.03 0.41
N GLN A 80 12.40 8.36 1.57
CA GLN A 80 13.09 8.86 2.76
C GLN A 80 13.91 7.82 3.52
N ASN A 81 13.63 6.53 3.29
CA ASN A 81 14.24 5.43 4.05
C ASN A 81 15.00 4.43 3.16
N ASP A 82 15.28 4.79 1.92
CA ASP A 82 16.01 3.96 0.95
C ASP A 82 15.38 2.56 0.75
N VAL A 83 14.04 2.48 0.80
CA VAL A 83 13.30 1.25 0.48
C VAL A 83 13.01 1.25 -1.02
N PRO A 84 13.55 0.29 -1.79
CA PRO A 84 13.31 0.24 -3.22
C PRO A 84 11.86 -0.11 -3.54
N TYR A 85 11.27 0.58 -4.51
CA TYR A 85 9.97 0.27 -5.09
C TYR A 85 9.98 0.60 -6.58
N ASP A 86 9.06 0.00 -7.34
CA ASP A 86 8.95 0.22 -8.79
C ASP A 86 7.56 0.76 -9.14
N ARG A 87 7.52 1.92 -9.81
CA ARG A 87 6.29 2.55 -10.36
C ARG A 87 5.92 1.92 -11.71
N CYS A 88 5.84 0.62 -11.77
CA CYS A 88 5.52 -0.13 -12.99
C CYS A 88 4.09 0.10 -13.50
N GLY A 89 3.23 0.70 -12.70
CA GLY A 89 1.81 0.83 -13.00
C GLY A 89 1.05 -0.49 -12.85
N LYS A 90 -0.21 -0.50 -13.28
CA LYS A 90 -1.06 -1.70 -13.25
C LYS A 90 -1.97 -1.73 -14.47
N LEU A 91 -2.04 -2.87 -15.15
CA LEU A 91 -3.01 -3.13 -16.20
C LEU A 91 -4.24 -3.85 -15.63
N LEU A 92 -5.41 -3.34 -15.97
CA LEU A 92 -6.70 -4.01 -15.83
C LEU A 92 -7.16 -4.34 -17.24
N VAL A 93 -7.42 -5.60 -17.53
CA VAL A 93 -7.69 -6.08 -18.88
C VAL A 93 -9.11 -6.61 -18.98
N ALA A 94 -9.82 -6.24 -20.04
CA ALA A 94 -11.12 -6.80 -20.42
C ALA A 94 -10.93 -7.82 -21.54
N THR A 95 -11.45 -9.02 -21.36
CA THR A 95 -11.31 -10.14 -22.29
C THR A 95 -12.59 -10.42 -23.09
N ASN A 96 -13.71 -9.82 -22.70
CA ASN A 96 -15.02 -9.94 -23.36
C ASN A 96 -15.81 -8.62 -23.28
N GLU A 97 -16.93 -8.54 -24.02
CA GLU A 97 -17.74 -7.31 -24.12
C GLU A 97 -18.31 -6.86 -22.77
N LEU A 98 -18.78 -7.78 -21.94
CA LEU A 98 -19.30 -7.43 -20.60
C LEU A 98 -18.22 -6.79 -19.72
N GLU A 99 -17.00 -7.29 -19.79
CA GLU A 99 -15.87 -6.71 -19.08
C GLU A 99 -15.51 -5.33 -19.65
N MET A 100 -15.63 -5.12 -20.95
CA MET A 100 -15.45 -3.80 -21.57
C MET A 100 -16.49 -2.79 -21.08
N GLU A 101 -17.77 -3.15 -21.01
CA GLU A 101 -18.82 -2.29 -20.43
C GLU A 101 -18.48 -1.89 -18.99
N ARG A 102 -18.13 -2.87 -18.16
CA ARG A 102 -17.73 -2.63 -16.75
C ARG A 102 -16.47 -1.78 -16.63
N MET A 103 -15.56 -1.92 -17.57
CA MET A 103 -14.31 -1.17 -17.60
C MET A 103 -14.53 0.31 -17.92
N HIS A 104 -15.47 0.66 -18.78
CA HIS A 104 -15.85 2.06 -19.02
C HIS A 104 -16.40 2.70 -17.73
N VAL A 105 -17.29 2.00 -17.04
CA VAL A 105 -17.81 2.47 -15.73
C VAL A 105 -16.69 2.63 -14.71
N LEU A 106 -15.73 1.70 -14.70
CA LEU A 106 -14.58 1.77 -13.81
C LEU A 106 -13.65 2.95 -14.16
N PHE A 107 -13.46 3.22 -15.44
CA PHE A 107 -12.66 4.36 -15.91
C PHE A 107 -13.26 5.68 -15.45
N GLU A 108 -14.57 5.89 -15.60
CA GLU A 108 -15.29 7.07 -15.09
C GLU A 108 -15.13 7.21 -13.57
N ARG A 109 -15.22 6.09 -12.83
CA ARG A 109 -14.98 6.07 -11.37
C ARG A 109 -13.56 6.50 -11.02
N CYS A 110 -12.56 6.05 -11.78
CA CYS A 110 -11.17 6.47 -11.58
C CYS A 110 -11.01 7.98 -11.80
N GLN A 111 -11.65 8.54 -12.83
CA GLN A 111 -11.64 9.98 -13.06
C GLN A 111 -12.30 10.76 -11.92
N GLN A 112 -13.44 10.29 -11.39
CA GLN A 112 -14.10 10.92 -10.23
C GLN A 112 -13.24 10.86 -8.96
N ASN A 113 -12.39 9.83 -8.81
CA ASN A 113 -11.43 9.71 -7.71
C ASN A 113 -10.11 10.44 -8.01
N GLU A 114 -10.00 11.11 -9.17
CA GLU A 114 -8.78 11.80 -9.64
C GLU A 114 -7.55 10.87 -9.66
N ILE A 115 -7.75 9.61 -10.10
CA ILE A 115 -6.68 8.64 -10.30
C ILE A 115 -6.18 8.79 -11.75
N ASP A 116 -4.87 8.90 -11.96
CA ASP A 116 -4.28 8.99 -13.31
C ASP A 116 -4.34 7.63 -14.00
N VAL A 117 -5.26 7.53 -14.95
CA VAL A 117 -5.54 6.32 -15.72
C VAL A 117 -5.59 6.60 -17.22
N GLU A 118 -5.21 5.60 -18.00
CA GLU A 118 -5.25 5.62 -19.45
C GLU A 118 -6.14 4.47 -19.94
N LEU A 119 -7.17 4.78 -20.74
CA LEU A 119 -8.00 3.77 -21.38
C LEU A 119 -7.29 3.28 -22.66
N LEU A 120 -7.08 1.98 -22.76
CA LEU A 120 -6.37 1.34 -23.85
C LEU A 120 -7.32 0.49 -24.70
N GLY A 121 -7.29 0.69 -26.02
CA GLY A 121 -7.87 -0.27 -26.96
C GLY A 121 -6.96 -1.49 -27.17
N ALA A 122 -7.47 -2.53 -27.85
CA ALA A 122 -6.76 -3.81 -28.02
C ALA A 122 -5.34 -3.66 -28.63
N LYS A 123 -5.16 -2.75 -29.61
CA LYS A 123 -3.84 -2.50 -30.22
C LYS A 123 -2.85 -1.87 -29.23
N GLN A 124 -3.31 -0.89 -28.43
CA GLN A 124 -2.48 -0.21 -27.45
C GLN A 124 -2.12 -1.17 -26.29
N LEU A 125 -3.09 -1.99 -25.85
CA LEU A 125 -2.85 -3.04 -24.87
C LEU A 125 -1.76 -4.01 -25.34
N LYS A 126 -1.88 -4.52 -26.57
CA LYS A 126 -0.91 -5.44 -27.18
C LYS A 126 0.48 -4.81 -27.35
N SER A 127 0.54 -3.53 -27.67
CA SER A 127 1.81 -2.79 -27.79
C SER A 127 2.50 -2.60 -26.44
N ARG A 128 1.72 -2.38 -25.37
CA ARG A 128 2.24 -2.17 -24.02
C ARG A 128 2.66 -3.47 -23.36
N GLU A 129 1.87 -4.52 -23.53
CA GLU A 129 2.13 -5.85 -22.95
C GLU A 129 1.87 -6.94 -24.01
N PRO A 130 2.91 -7.32 -24.76
CA PRO A 130 2.76 -8.24 -25.89
C PRO A 130 2.24 -9.63 -25.53
N ASN A 131 2.38 -10.07 -24.28
CA ASN A 131 1.94 -11.39 -23.83
C ASN A 131 0.49 -11.43 -23.34
N ILE A 132 -0.20 -10.27 -23.30
CA ILE A 132 -1.60 -10.19 -22.87
C ILE A 132 -2.51 -10.13 -24.09
N VAL A 133 -3.64 -10.84 -24.00
CA VAL A 133 -4.73 -10.81 -24.97
C VAL A 133 -5.98 -10.26 -24.30
N GLY A 134 -6.61 -9.25 -24.93
CA GLY A 134 -7.83 -8.61 -24.43
C GLY A 134 -8.43 -7.67 -25.47
N LEU A 135 -9.69 -7.28 -25.26
CA LEU A 135 -10.40 -6.31 -26.08
C LEU A 135 -9.97 -4.87 -25.78
N GLY A 136 -9.50 -4.62 -24.57
CA GLY A 136 -9.00 -3.34 -24.10
C GLY A 136 -8.57 -3.41 -22.65
N GLY A 137 -8.20 -2.26 -22.07
CA GLY A 137 -7.72 -2.20 -20.71
C GLY A 137 -7.69 -0.79 -20.12
N ILE A 138 -7.46 -0.72 -18.82
CA ILE A 138 -7.09 0.51 -18.13
C ILE A 138 -5.66 0.35 -17.62
N PHE A 139 -4.78 1.28 -17.95
CA PHE A 139 -3.48 1.40 -17.32
C PHE A 139 -3.54 2.42 -16.19
N VAL A 140 -3.20 1.97 -14.98
CA VAL A 140 -3.20 2.78 -13.75
C VAL A 140 -1.76 3.18 -13.44
N LYS A 141 -1.38 4.42 -13.73
CA LYS A 141 0.01 4.90 -13.63
C LYS A 141 0.51 5.03 -12.18
N GLU A 142 -0.40 5.31 -11.25
CA GLU A 142 -0.07 5.56 -9.84
C GLU A 142 0.23 4.27 -9.05
N SER A 143 -0.05 3.10 -9.60
CA SER A 143 0.25 1.84 -8.93
C SER A 143 1.75 1.54 -8.97
N ALA A 144 2.25 0.96 -7.89
CA ALA A 144 3.63 0.53 -7.78
C ALA A 144 3.72 -0.83 -7.09
N ILE A 145 4.90 -1.42 -7.08
CA ILE A 145 5.21 -2.62 -6.30
C ILE A 145 6.32 -2.32 -5.30
N VAL A 146 6.22 -2.92 -4.10
CA VAL A 146 7.18 -2.76 -3.01
C VAL A 146 7.21 -4.04 -2.17
N ASP A 147 8.30 -4.30 -1.51
CA ASP A 147 8.35 -5.29 -0.43
C ASP A 147 7.86 -4.67 0.89
N PHE A 148 6.62 -4.97 1.27
CA PHE A 148 6.03 -4.46 2.51
C PHE A 148 6.72 -4.98 3.77
N GLN A 149 7.47 -6.08 3.70
CA GLN A 149 8.29 -6.52 4.82
C GLN A 149 9.45 -5.53 5.06
N GLN A 150 10.14 -5.09 4.00
CA GLN A 150 11.19 -4.06 4.11
C GLN A 150 10.62 -2.73 4.61
N VAL A 151 9.46 -2.29 4.10
CA VAL A 151 8.77 -1.09 4.61
C VAL A 151 8.51 -1.20 6.10
N SER A 152 7.99 -2.35 6.56
CA SER A 152 7.68 -2.57 7.98
C SER A 152 8.92 -2.57 8.86
N VAL A 153 9.99 -3.23 8.45
CA VAL A 153 11.26 -3.25 9.20
C VAL A 153 11.80 -1.83 9.35
N LYS A 154 11.80 -1.03 8.28
CA LYS A 154 12.22 0.36 8.34
C LYS A 154 11.34 1.23 9.25
N MET A 155 10.03 0.98 9.29
CA MET A 155 9.14 1.66 10.24
C MET A 155 9.48 1.30 11.70
N VAL A 156 9.83 0.03 11.99
CA VAL A 156 10.30 -0.37 13.32
C VAL A 156 11.61 0.31 13.67
N ASP A 157 12.58 0.35 12.75
CA ASP A 157 13.86 1.05 12.96
C ASP A 157 13.61 2.51 13.37
N ARG A 158 12.76 3.23 12.62
CA ARG A 158 12.39 4.62 12.92
C ARG A 158 11.67 4.77 14.26
N PHE A 159 10.79 3.82 14.59
CA PHE A 159 10.11 3.81 15.89
C PHE A 159 11.10 3.66 17.05
N VAL A 160 12.06 2.74 16.93
CA VAL A 160 13.08 2.50 17.96
C VAL A 160 14.06 3.68 18.07
N GLU A 161 14.51 4.25 16.94
CA GLU A 161 15.35 5.46 16.91
C GLU A 161 14.72 6.65 17.64
N MET A 162 13.39 6.74 17.64
CA MET A 162 12.62 7.76 18.37
C MET A 162 12.40 7.41 19.85
N GLY A 163 12.98 6.31 20.36
CA GLY A 163 12.83 5.85 21.73
C GLY A 163 11.57 5.01 21.98
N GLY A 164 11.00 4.38 20.96
CA GLY A 164 9.98 3.36 21.12
C GLY A 164 10.59 2.02 21.55
N ASP A 165 9.82 1.23 22.30
CA ASP A 165 10.21 -0.12 22.72
C ASP A 165 9.50 -1.16 21.83
N ALA A 166 10.26 -2.00 21.14
CA ALA A 166 9.73 -3.00 20.22
C ALA A 166 10.27 -4.38 20.56
N ARG A 167 9.38 -5.32 20.89
CA ARG A 167 9.73 -6.64 21.40
C ARG A 167 9.11 -7.76 20.58
N LEU A 168 9.93 -8.73 20.20
CA LEU A 168 9.55 -9.99 19.57
C LEU A 168 9.38 -11.11 20.61
N ASN A 169 8.76 -12.22 20.21
CA ASN A 169 8.54 -13.41 21.04
C ASN A 169 7.70 -13.14 22.31
N HIS A 170 6.78 -12.18 22.25
CA HIS A 170 5.84 -11.85 23.33
C HIS A 170 4.40 -12.21 22.89
N LYS A 171 3.84 -13.25 23.53
CA LYS A 171 2.45 -13.71 23.34
C LYS A 171 1.53 -13.11 24.39
#